data_fe752db205c74bb9beae5b90ead6d5fc
#
_entry.id   fe752db205c74bb9beae5b90ead6d5fc
#
_cell.length_a   1.000
_cell.length_b   1.000
_cell.length_c   1.000
_cell.angle_alpha   90.00
_cell.angle_beta   90.00
_cell.angle_gamma   90.00
#
_symmetry.space_group_name_H-M   'P 1'
#
loop_
_entity.id
_entity.type
_entity.pdbx_description
1 polymer ?
#
loop_
_entity_poly.entity_id
_entity_poly.type
_entity_poly.pdbx_seq_one_letter_code
_entity_poly.pdbx_strand_id
1 'polypeptide(L)'
;MKGIIALVLTAALLLTGCSAGGQEDTSEATTEASVETEVVESLGLEEKWPGYVRIRLNNNETTVDYPDGCGVEAGSVVTGGDIVYYEEGHDFTYGEGDEADAHSADEANAHTVVTITQPGTYVLAGQMEAGQVAVDLGEEAETDPEAVVTLILDNVDITCTVAPAVIFYNVYECGSADAETATYEVDTTGAGANVILADGSVNNIYGSYVARIYEADSVVLSEDGTEVADAKKLHKYDAAIYSKMSMNLDGNDGVLNITAENEGLDTELHLTVNGGNIHITSGNDGINTNEDGVSVTTVNGGKLNIAVEGSTGEGDGIDSNGWLVINGGTVTSAACSTSGDAGIDSEMGIYINGGTVLATGNMLDRIAGGDQTYAVFTFAQSQSGGSAYTLKNAEGNEVLTHTPVNDFTYLIIAGDGLTEGDYTFYRGETQLSAVSGEGSGGMMPGGQMRFGMEGFQQMEGAEGEMPEQMERPRDEMPEDMTIPEGEMGEAMTPPEGMEKPEGQAPEDMGEMGEMPEGGFGGGRGQMGAMAQMGESSTTFPIARGANYFSNVAEAAQ
;
A
#
# COMPACT_ATOMS: atom_id res chain seq x y z
N MET A 1 30.31 29.97 22.35
CA MET A 1 31.43 29.20 21.86
C MET A 1 31.70 28.04 22.81
N LYS A 2 31.14 26.90 22.55
CA LYS A 2 31.59 25.59 23.06
C LYS A 2 31.19 24.58 21.97
N GLY A 3 32.18 24.18 21.19
CA GLY A 3 31.98 23.17 20.12
C GLY A 3 31.77 21.79 20.73
N ILE A 4 30.83 21.07 20.20
CA ILE A 4 30.62 19.64 20.44
C ILE A 4 31.35 18.91 19.31
N ILE A 5 32.32 18.09 19.67
CA ILE A 5 33.07 17.23 18.74
C ILE A 5 32.27 15.94 18.59
N ALA A 6 31.71 15.71 17.44
CA ALA A 6 31.16 14.41 17.07
C ALA A 6 32.29 13.49 16.58
N LEU A 7 32.47 12.36 17.26
CA LEU A 7 33.47 11.34 16.95
C LEU A 7 32.89 10.34 15.94
N VAL A 8 33.30 10.41 14.68
CA VAL A 8 32.95 9.41 13.67
C VAL A 8 33.96 8.27 13.74
N LEU A 9 33.46 7.06 14.05
CA LEU A 9 34.27 5.83 14.08
C LEU A 9 34.35 5.26 12.66
N THR A 10 35.50 5.38 12.02
CA THR A 10 35.79 4.73 10.76
C THR A 10 36.35 3.32 11.03
N ALA A 11 35.65 2.27 10.59
CA ALA A 11 36.15 0.91 10.60
C ALA A 11 37.05 0.69 9.38
N ALA A 12 38.34 0.52 9.60
CA ALA A 12 39.32 0.12 8.58
C ALA A 12 39.36 -1.40 8.48
N LEU A 13 38.99 -1.96 7.33
CA LEU A 13 39.19 -3.37 7.00
C LEU A 13 40.65 -3.60 6.60
N LEU A 14 41.42 -4.29 7.44
CA LEU A 14 42.78 -4.77 7.11
C LEU A 14 42.68 -6.13 6.42
N LEU A 15 42.95 -6.15 5.13
CA LEU A 15 43.25 -7.38 4.37
C LEU A 15 44.74 -7.68 4.47
N THR A 16 45.12 -8.70 5.23
CA THR A 16 46.46 -9.25 5.25
C THR A 16 46.60 -10.33 4.16
N GLY A 17 47.29 -10.00 3.10
CA GLY A 17 47.79 -10.98 2.12
C GLY A 17 49.27 -11.16 2.30
N CYS A 18 49.71 -12.35 2.70
CA CYS A 18 51.12 -12.77 2.65
C CYS A 18 51.52 -13.19 1.25
N SER A 19 52.56 -12.61 0.71
CA SER A 19 53.44 -13.29 -0.27
C SER A 19 54.85 -12.75 -0.17
N ALA A 20 55.79 -13.64 -0.17
CA ALA A 20 57.21 -13.40 0.01
C ALA A 20 57.95 -13.11 -1.30
N GLY A 21 58.95 -12.24 -1.21
CA GLY A 21 60.18 -12.33 -1.99
C GLY A 21 60.40 -11.32 -3.11
N GLY A 22 61.48 -10.54 -2.98
CA GLY A 22 62.17 -9.87 -4.09
C GLY A 22 62.39 -8.37 -3.90
N GLN A 23 63.59 -8.04 -3.54
CA GLN A 23 64.15 -6.71 -3.35
C GLN A 23 64.46 -6.08 -4.72
N GLU A 24 64.02 -4.87 -4.97
CA GLU A 24 64.76 -3.86 -5.73
C GLU A 24 64.22 -2.45 -5.45
N ASP A 25 65.18 -1.60 -5.18
CA ASP A 25 65.07 -0.21 -4.77
C ASP A 25 64.72 0.69 -5.98
N THR A 26 63.62 1.43 -5.95
CA THR A 26 63.49 2.71 -6.66
C THR A 26 62.50 3.61 -5.91
N SER A 27 63.03 4.70 -5.39
CA SER A 27 62.29 5.78 -4.77
C SER A 27 61.46 6.55 -5.81
N GLU A 28 60.14 6.40 -5.82
CA GLU A 28 59.23 7.38 -6.38
C GLU A 28 58.42 8.00 -5.26
N ALA A 29 58.52 9.32 -5.13
CA ALA A 29 57.76 10.13 -4.22
C ALA A 29 56.27 10.15 -4.65
N THR A 30 55.43 9.41 -3.98
CA THR A 30 53.98 9.54 -4.09
C THR A 30 53.53 10.78 -3.32
N THR A 31 53.15 11.80 -4.08
CA THR A 31 52.40 12.96 -3.53
C THR A 31 51.01 12.47 -3.11
N GLU A 32 50.77 12.32 -1.83
CA GLU A 32 49.44 12.13 -1.29
C GLU A 32 48.65 13.39 -1.57
N ALA A 33 47.66 13.32 -2.48
CA ALA A 33 46.65 14.33 -2.63
C ALA A 33 45.72 14.22 -1.43
N SER A 34 45.87 15.15 -0.49
CA SER A 34 44.89 15.36 0.57
C SER A 34 43.57 15.83 -0.10
N VAL A 35 42.54 14.98 -0.13
CA VAL A 35 41.19 15.39 -0.43
C VAL A 35 40.74 16.21 0.78
N GLU A 36 40.79 17.54 0.66
CA GLU A 36 40.09 18.42 1.59
C GLU A 36 38.57 18.18 1.40
N THR A 37 37.96 17.44 2.32
CA THR A 37 36.51 17.36 2.44
C THR A 37 36.07 18.75 2.92
N GLU A 38 35.50 19.57 2.06
CA GLU A 38 34.79 20.77 2.48
C GLU A 38 33.68 20.32 3.44
N VAL A 39 33.83 20.70 4.69
CA VAL A 39 32.75 20.62 5.68
C VAL A 39 31.74 21.71 5.29
N VAL A 40 30.73 21.34 4.54
CA VAL A 40 29.58 22.22 4.33
C VAL A 40 28.93 22.40 5.69
N GLU A 41 29.12 23.56 6.33
CA GLU A 41 28.33 23.93 7.51
C GLU A 41 26.86 23.91 7.08
N SER A 42 26.06 22.99 7.64
CA SER A 42 24.62 22.99 7.41
C SER A 42 24.02 24.30 7.96
N LEU A 43 23.28 25.00 7.13
CA LEU A 43 22.53 26.20 7.53
C LEU A 43 21.60 25.86 8.70
N GLY A 44 21.51 26.76 9.68
CA GLY A 44 20.50 26.63 10.75
C GLY A 44 19.08 26.68 10.16
N LEU A 45 18.08 26.11 10.85
CA LEU A 45 16.69 26.12 10.38
C LEU A 45 16.18 27.54 10.08
N GLU A 46 16.64 28.54 10.86
CA GLU A 46 16.28 29.95 10.67
C GLU A 46 16.79 30.51 9.34
N GLU A 47 17.97 30.10 8.93
CA GLU A 47 18.60 30.55 7.69
C GLU A 47 18.07 29.78 6.47
N LYS A 48 17.75 28.50 6.65
CA LYS A 48 17.19 27.64 5.60
C LYS A 48 15.71 27.96 5.35
N TRP A 49 14.93 28.23 6.40
CA TRP A 49 13.48 28.40 6.38
C TRP A 49 13.00 29.70 7.05
N PRO A 50 13.45 30.90 6.60
CA PRO A 50 13.24 32.16 7.31
C PRO A 50 11.78 32.61 7.38
N GLY A 51 10.90 32.15 6.47
CA GLY A 51 9.52 32.60 6.35
C GLY A 51 8.47 31.61 6.88
N TYR A 52 8.88 30.45 7.42
CA TYR A 52 7.97 29.40 7.84
C TYR A 52 7.99 29.18 9.35
N VAL A 53 6.90 28.68 9.91
CA VAL A 53 6.87 28.20 11.29
C VAL A 53 7.83 27.02 11.43
N ARG A 54 8.68 27.02 12.42
CA ARG A 54 9.70 25.98 12.65
C ARG A 54 9.43 25.27 13.96
N ILE A 55 9.19 23.97 13.87
CA ILE A 55 8.92 23.08 15.01
C ILE A 55 10.17 22.22 15.22
N ARG A 56 10.85 22.42 16.35
CA ARG A 56 11.96 21.57 16.76
C ARG A 56 11.46 20.52 17.73
N LEU A 57 11.31 19.32 17.20
CA LEU A 57 10.90 18.15 17.96
C LEU A 57 12.01 17.76 18.95
N ASN A 58 11.63 17.44 20.18
CA ASN A 58 12.56 17.01 21.21
C ASN A 58 11.82 16.25 22.32
N ASN A 59 12.41 15.16 22.81
CA ASN A 59 11.86 14.29 23.86
C ASN A 59 11.52 15.02 25.18
N ASN A 60 12.20 16.12 25.49
CA ASN A 60 11.98 16.85 26.74
C ASN A 60 11.05 18.04 26.54
N GLU A 61 11.23 18.80 25.47
CA GLU A 61 10.48 20.02 25.20
C GLU A 61 10.55 20.35 23.70
N THR A 62 9.44 20.21 23.00
CA THR A 62 9.29 20.71 21.65
C THR A 62 9.19 22.23 21.65
N THR A 63 9.93 22.89 20.78
CA THR A 63 9.93 24.35 20.67
C THR A 63 9.40 24.79 19.31
N VAL A 64 8.63 25.88 19.29
CA VAL A 64 8.02 26.43 18.09
C VAL A 64 8.48 27.89 17.92
N ASP A 65 8.97 28.19 16.74
CA ASP A 65 9.39 29.54 16.35
C ASP A 65 8.47 30.06 15.24
N TYR A 66 7.86 31.23 15.49
CA TYR A 66 6.95 31.91 14.59
C TYR A 66 7.63 33.16 14.04
N PRO A 67 8.25 33.13 12.87
CA PRO A 67 8.90 34.32 12.30
C PRO A 67 7.87 35.39 11.88
N ASP A 68 8.29 36.64 11.92
CA ASP A 68 7.45 37.75 11.47
C ASP A 68 6.99 37.52 9.99
N GLY A 69 5.69 37.59 9.77
CA GLY A 69 5.11 37.45 8.45
C GLY A 69 4.94 36.01 7.94
N CYS A 70 5.08 34.99 8.77
CA CYS A 70 4.83 33.60 8.41
C CYS A 70 3.36 33.28 8.06
N GLY A 71 2.43 34.21 8.36
CA GLY A 71 1.00 34.03 8.07
C GLY A 71 0.25 33.15 9.07
N VAL A 72 0.93 32.64 10.08
CA VAL A 72 0.38 31.74 11.11
C VAL A 72 0.44 32.44 12.48
N GLU A 73 -0.61 32.33 13.26
CA GLU A 73 -0.67 32.95 14.60
C GLU A 73 0.12 32.14 15.63
N ALA A 74 0.81 32.85 16.53
CA ALA A 74 1.52 32.21 17.63
C ALA A 74 0.54 31.45 18.54
N GLY A 75 0.86 30.18 18.83
CA GLY A 75 -0.02 29.26 19.58
C GLY A 75 -0.88 28.34 18.72
N SER A 76 -0.74 28.37 17.39
CA SER A 76 -1.35 27.42 16.47
C SER A 76 -0.76 26.01 16.55
N VAL A 77 0.38 25.85 17.21
CA VAL A 77 0.98 24.56 17.54
C VAL A 77 0.87 24.34 19.04
N VAL A 78 0.19 23.26 19.41
CA VAL A 78 -0.05 22.89 20.81
C VAL A 78 0.67 21.57 21.10
N THR A 79 1.31 21.49 22.27
CA THR A 79 1.92 20.23 22.75
C THR A 79 1.12 19.68 23.91
N GLY A 80 0.80 18.39 23.87
CA GLY A 80 -0.01 17.70 24.88
C GLY A 80 0.25 16.20 24.90
N GLY A 81 -0.58 15.47 25.66
CA GLY A 81 -0.52 14.01 25.77
C GLY A 81 -1.81 13.32 25.30
N ASP A 82 -2.74 14.04 24.68
CA ASP A 82 -4.01 13.48 24.24
C ASP A 82 -3.81 12.75 22.89
N ILE A 83 -3.45 11.48 22.96
CA ILE A 83 -3.31 10.60 21.80
C ILE A 83 -4.50 9.64 21.72
N VAL A 84 -5.00 9.39 20.52
CA VAL A 84 -5.99 8.34 20.28
C VAL A 84 -5.25 7.01 20.10
N TYR A 85 -5.63 6.01 20.87
CA TYR A 85 -5.04 4.66 20.85
C TYR A 85 -6.11 3.62 21.16
N TYR A 86 -5.85 2.34 20.84
CA TYR A 86 -6.74 1.25 21.23
C TYR A 86 -6.47 0.87 22.69
N GLU A 87 -7.43 1.14 23.59
CA GLU A 87 -7.24 1.04 25.04
C GLU A 87 -7.39 -0.41 25.53
N GLU A 88 -6.46 -0.88 26.37
CA GLU A 88 -6.52 -2.21 26.99
C GLU A 88 -7.68 -2.35 27.99
N GLY A 89 -8.11 -3.60 28.22
CA GLY A 89 -9.06 -3.96 29.28
C GLY A 89 -10.54 -3.82 28.88
N HIS A 90 -10.83 -3.54 27.64
CA HIS A 90 -12.18 -3.57 27.07
C HIS A 90 -12.52 -4.98 26.56
N ASP A 91 -13.81 -5.24 26.34
CA ASP A 91 -14.29 -6.46 25.71
C ASP A 91 -14.58 -6.23 24.20
N PHE A 92 -15.01 -7.28 23.51
CA PHE A 92 -15.27 -7.27 22.07
C PHE A 92 -16.30 -6.24 21.59
N THR A 93 -16.98 -5.54 22.50
CA THR A 93 -17.91 -4.45 22.15
C THR A 93 -17.24 -3.08 22.01
N TYR A 94 -15.95 -2.98 22.33
CA TYR A 94 -15.17 -1.74 22.24
C TYR A 94 -14.74 -1.44 20.81
N GLY A 95 -14.33 -2.46 20.08
CA GLY A 95 -13.80 -2.32 18.73
C GLY A 95 -13.48 -3.65 18.07
N GLU A 96 -12.81 -3.59 16.94
CA GLU A 96 -12.38 -4.75 16.15
C GLU A 96 -11.03 -5.33 16.60
N GLY A 97 -10.26 -4.59 17.42
CA GLY A 97 -8.96 -5.01 17.92
C GLY A 97 -9.02 -6.05 19.03
N ASP A 98 -7.89 -6.66 19.27
CA ASP A 98 -7.68 -7.68 20.32
C ASP A 98 -6.61 -7.25 21.35
N GLU A 99 -6.13 -8.18 22.19
CA GLU A 99 -5.10 -7.88 23.20
C GLU A 99 -3.75 -7.48 22.59
N ALA A 100 -3.47 -7.85 21.35
CA ALA A 100 -2.21 -7.50 20.68
C ALA A 100 -2.23 -6.05 20.14
N ASP A 101 -3.43 -5.53 19.85
CA ASP A 101 -3.63 -4.16 19.36
C ASP A 101 -3.72 -3.16 20.52
N ALA A 102 -3.90 -3.65 21.75
CA ALA A 102 -4.27 -2.84 22.89
C ALA A 102 -3.06 -2.30 23.66
N HIS A 103 -3.13 -1.03 24.04
CA HIS A 103 -2.11 -0.31 24.80
C HIS A 103 -2.64 0.16 26.15
N SER A 104 -1.76 0.27 27.14
CA SER A 104 -2.08 0.84 28.44
C SER A 104 -2.11 2.37 28.39
N ALA A 105 -2.87 2.96 29.32
CA ALA A 105 -2.87 4.40 29.49
C ALA A 105 -1.49 4.97 29.86
N ASP A 106 -0.63 4.19 30.54
CA ASP A 106 0.73 4.61 30.89
C ASP A 106 1.63 4.70 29.63
N GLU A 107 1.48 3.76 28.68
CA GLU A 107 2.17 3.80 27.38
C GLU A 107 1.69 4.98 26.54
N ALA A 108 0.38 5.17 26.40
CA ALA A 108 -0.19 6.31 25.69
C ALA A 108 0.26 7.66 26.27
N ASN A 109 0.20 7.82 27.58
CA ASN A 109 0.63 9.03 28.29
C ASN A 109 2.14 9.30 28.24
N ALA A 110 2.96 8.33 27.86
CA ALA A 110 4.40 8.53 27.63
C ALA A 110 4.66 9.31 26.32
N HIS A 111 3.69 9.38 25.42
CA HIS A 111 3.81 10.07 24.15
C HIS A 111 3.50 11.57 24.27
N THR A 112 4.22 12.36 23.50
CA THR A 112 3.95 13.80 23.32
C THR A 112 3.30 14.01 21.97
N VAL A 113 2.10 14.59 21.94
CA VAL A 113 1.41 14.99 20.71
C VAL A 113 1.72 16.46 20.41
N VAL A 114 2.17 16.71 19.18
CA VAL A 114 2.38 18.06 18.64
C VAL A 114 1.26 18.31 17.64
N THR A 115 0.24 19.08 18.05
CA THR A 115 -0.96 19.34 17.26
C THR A 115 -0.88 20.69 16.55
N ILE A 116 -1.03 20.69 15.24
CA ILE A 116 -1.14 21.87 14.38
C ILE A 116 -2.62 22.16 14.18
N THR A 117 -3.04 23.39 14.52
CA THR A 117 -4.46 23.78 14.55
C THR A 117 -4.82 24.94 13.61
N GLN A 118 -3.91 25.37 12.75
CA GLN A 118 -4.16 26.41 11.74
C GLN A 118 -3.55 26.05 10.39
N PRO A 119 -4.16 26.49 9.28
CA PRO A 119 -3.56 26.36 7.96
C PRO A 119 -2.19 27.02 7.88
N GLY A 120 -1.29 26.48 7.06
CA GLY A 120 0.02 27.06 6.86
C GLY A 120 1.10 26.05 6.49
N THR A 121 2.34 26.56 6.42
CA THR A 121 3.52 25.73 6.15
C THR A 121 4.40 25.67 7.40
N TYR A 122 4.69 24.44 7.81
CA TYR A 122 5.41 24.11 9.04
C TYR A 122 6.64 23.28 8.71
N VAL A 123 7.80 23.71 9.19
CA VAL A 123 9.05 22.94 9.06
C VAL A 123 9.27 22.15 10.35
N LEU A 124 9.37 20.85 10.22
CA LEU A 124 9.64 19.93 11.31
C LEU A 124 11.10 19.46 11.25
N ALA A 125 11.80 19.50 12.39
CA ALA A 125 13.15 18.97 12.51
C ALA A 125 13.41 18.48 13.94
N GLY A 126 14.32 17.50 14.11
CA GLY A 126 14.67 16.94 15.42
C GLY A 126 14.04 15.59 15.66
N GLN A 127 13.97 15.14 16.92
CA GLN A 127 13.55 13.80 17.23
C GLN A 127 12.57 13.72 18.40
N MET A 128 11.64 12.76 18.33
CA MET A 128 10.75 12.30 19.40
C MET A 128 10.76 10.77 19.47
N GLU A 129 11.27 10.21 20.56
CA GLU A 129 11.30 8.75 20.80
C GLU A 129 9.94 8.18 21.24
N ALA A 130 9.04 9.03 21.70
CA ALA A 130 7.64 8.75 22.00
C ALA A 130 6.80 9.98 21.67
N GLY A 131 6.25 10.03 20.46
CA GLY A 131 5.52 11.21 20.03
C GLY A 131 4.76 11.06 18.73
N GLN A 132 3.84 12.00 18.54
CA GLN A 132 3.00 12.09 17.35
C GLN A 132 2.96 13.54 16.88
N VAL A 133 2.95 13.75 15.57
CA VAL A 133 2.60 15.03 14.95
C VAL A 133 1.18 14.89 14.37
N ALA A 134 0.26 15.67 14.89
CA ALA A 134 -1.15 15.68 14.47
C ALA A 134 -1.48 17.01 13.79
N VAL A 135 -2.30 16.95 12.76
CA VAL A 135 -2.90 18.12 12.11
C VAL A 135 -4.41 18.01 12.29
N ASP A 136 -4.99 19.00 12.95
CA ASP A 136 -6.45 19.08 13.16
C ASP A 136 -6.91 20.54 13.11
N LEU A 137 -7.54 20.90 12.01
CA LEU A 137 -8.09 22.24 11.80
C LEU A 137 -9.57 22.34 12.19
N GLY A 138 -10.15 21.24 12.70
CA GLY A 138 -11.56 21.11 13.05
C GLY A 138 -12.42 20.64 11.87
N GLU A 139 -13.59 20.08 12.18
CA GLU A 139 -14.50 19.43 11.21
C GLU A 139 -14.92 20.35 10.03
N GLU A 140 -15.02 21.67 10.26
CA GLU A 140 -15.39 22.62 9.20
C GLU A 140 -14.29 22.76 8.13
N ALA A 141 -13.06 22.35 8.42
CA ALA A 141 -11.91 22.40 7.51
C ALA A 141 -12.06 21.48 6.30
N GLU A 142 -12.78 20.38 6.43
CA GLU A 142 -12.97 19.40 5.34
C GLU A 142 -13.58 20.02 4.07
N THR A 143 -14.35 21.10 4.22
CA THR A 143 -15.00 21.80 3.10
C THR A 143 -14.43 23.19 2.82
N ASP A 144 -13.40 23.63 3.56
CA ASP A 144 -12.77 24.93 3.38
C ASP A 144 -11.48 24.81 2.53
N PRO A 145 -11.44 25.29 1.28
CA PRO A 145 -10.27 25.18 0.41
C PRO A 145 -9.04 25.95 0.92
N GLU A 146 -9.18 26.83 1.92
CA GLU A 146 -8.06 27.51 2.57
C GLU A 146 -7.47 26.67 3.74
N ALA A 147 -8.11 25.58 4.15
CA ALA A 147 -7.67 24.72 5.24
C ALA A 147 -6.57 23.74 4.79
N VAL A 148 -5.44 24.29 4.36
CA VAL A 148 -4.30 23.54 3.82
C VAL A 148 -3.11 23.62 4.76
N VAL A 149 -2.56 22.46 5.11
CA VAL A 149 -1.32 22.32 5.88
C VAL A 149 -0.25 21.63 5.06
N THR A 150 0.94 22.24 5.03
CA THR A 150 2.14 21.65 4.46
C THR A 150 3.16 21.39 5.54
N LEU A 151 3.54 20.13 5.73
CA LEU A 151 4.63 19.71 6.61
C LEU A 151 5.90 19.54 5.78
N ILE A 152 6.93 20.36 6.04
CA ILE A 152 8.26 20.18 5.47
C ILE A 152 9.08 19.38 6.47
N LEU A 153 9.48 18.16 6.10
CA LEU A 153 10.32 17.30 6.93
C LEU A 153 11.80 17.58 6.64
N ASP A 154 12.53 18.08 7.65
CA ASP A 154 13.94 18.46 7.53
C ASP A 154 14.79 17.80 8.63
N ASN A 155 15.17 16.55 8.42
CA ASN A 155 15.88 15.69 9.38
C ASN A 155 15.04 15.41 10.63
N VAL A 156 13.90 14.77 10.42
CA VAL A 156 12.97 14.34 11.47
C VAL A 156 13.22 12.89 11.84
N ASP A 157 13.08 12.57 13.13
CA ASP A 157 13.09 11.20 13.64
C ASP A 157 11.94 11.08 14.66
N ILE A 158 10.86 10.40 14.31
CA ILE A 158 9.66 10.28 15.15
C ILE A 158 9.35 8.79 15.34
N THR A 159 9.12 8.41 16.59
CA THR A 159 8.63 7.09 16.98
C THR A 159 7.32 7.24 17.74
N CYS A 160 6.28 6.55 17.28
CA CYS A 160 5.02 6.40 17.99
C CYS A 160 4.65 4.91 18.01
N THR A 161 4.53 4.35 19.22
CA THR A 161 4.31 2.90 19.41
C THR A 161 2.86 2.54 19.74
N VAL A 162 1.94 3.50 19.72
CA VAL A 162 0.53 3.28 20.10
C VAL A 162 -0.47 3.80 19.07
N ALA A 163 0.01 4.52 18.04
CA ALA A 163 -0.79 5.17 17.02
C ALA A 163 0.07 5.59 15.82
N PRO A 164 -0.48 6.17 14.75
CA PRO A 164 0.29 6.84 13.69
C PRO A 164 1.27 7.87 14.26
N ALA A 165 2.48 7.91 13.72
CA ALA A 165 3.48 8.92 14.11
C ALA A 165 3.18 10.30 13.50
N VAL A 166 2.56 10.33 12.31
CA VAL A 166 2.06 11.53 11.65
C VAL A 166 0.62 11.30 11.23
N ILE A 167 -0.29 12.19 11.64
CA ILE A 167 -1.71 12.05 11.34
C ILE A 167 -2.35 13.37 10.94
N PHE A 168 -3.12 13.36 9.84
CA PHE A 168 -4.00 14.45 9.43
C PHE A 168 -5.45 14.05 9.72
N TYR A 169 -6.07 14.70 10.70
CA TYR A 169 -7.47 14.45 11.08
C TYR A 169 -8.45 15.23 10.22
N ASN A 170 -8.36 16.57 10.24
CA ASN A 170 -9.28 17.45 9.57
C ASN A 170 -8.52 18.56 8.84
N VAL A 171 -8.48 18.46 7.52
CA VAL A 171 -7.96 19.46 6.58
C VAL A 171 -8.90 19.49 5.36
N TYR A 172 -8.65 20.33 4.38
CA TYR A 172 -9.48 20.39 3.19
C TYR A 172 -9.43 19.09 2.37
N GLU A 173 -10.63 18.54 2.05
CA GLU A 173 -10.77 17.46 1.09
C GLU A 173 -11.07 18.01 -0.31
N CYS A 174 -10.17 17.77 -1.25
CA CYS A 174 -10.28 18.26 -2.62
C CYS A 174 -11.01 17.30 -3.56
N GLY A 175 -11.14 16.04 -3.18
CA GLY A 175 -11.79 14.97 -3.94
C GLY A 175 -13.27 14.82 -3.60
N SER A 176 -13.88 13.81 -4.18
CA SER A 176 -15.25 13.40 -3.91
C SER A 176 -15.30 11.90 -3.62
N ALA A 177 -15.96 11.51 -2.56
CA ALA A 177 -16.23 10.11 -2.22
C ALA A 177 -17.44 9.52 -2.98
N ASP A 178 -17.92 10.17 -4.04
CA ASP A 178 -19.07 9.71 -4.83
C ASP A 178 -18.66 8.68 -5.88
N ALA A 179 -18.91 7.42 -5.60
CA ALA A 179 -18.59 6.30 -6.48
C ALA A 179 -19.27 6.34 -7.86
N GLU A 180 -20.38 7.08 -8.01
CA GLU A 180 -21.06 7.22 -9.32
C GLU A 180 -20.29 8.12 -10.28
N THR A 181 -19.44 9.00 -9.76
CA THR A 181 -18.66 9.97 -10.54
C THR A 181 -17.16 9.74 -10.45
N ALA A 182 -16.71 8.76 -9.66
CA ALA A 182 -15.31 8.45 -9.47
C ALA A 182 -14.62 8.01 -10.77
N THR A 183 -13.40 8.46 -10.96
CA THR A 183 -12.53 8.11 -12.11
C THR A 183 -11.08 8.01 -11.64
N TYR A 184 -10.23 7.36 -12.43
CA TYR A 184 -8.79 7.30 -12.17
C TYR A 184 -8.03 8.61 -12.43
N GLU A 185 -8.68 9.61 -13.01
CA GLU A 185 -8.10 10.94 -13.23
C GLU A 185 -8.53 11.89 -12.10
N VAL A 186 -7.68 12.08 -11.11
CA VAL A 186 -7.92 12.93 -9.94
C VAL A 186 -6.90 14.04 -9.85
N ASP A 187 -7.35 15.25 -9.56
CA ASP A 187 -6.52 16.42 -9.30
C ASP A 187 -6.44 16.69 -7.78
N THR A 188 -5.35 16.28 -7.17
CA THR A 188 -5.08 16.49 -5.74
C THR A 188 -4.27 17.76 -5.44
N THR A 189 -4.05 18.64 -6.41
CA THR A 189 -3.24 19.87 -6.19
C THR A 189 -3.81 20.79 -5.12
N GLY A 190 -5.11 20.68 -4.84
CA GLY A 190 -5.81 21.42 -3.78
C GLY A 190 -5.88 20.70 -2.44
N ALA A 191 -5.33 19.49 -2.29
CA ALA A 191 -5.48 18.71 -1.06
C ALA A 191 -4.95 19.44 0.17
N GLY A 192 -5.68 19.32 1.27
CA GLY A 192 -5.34 19.96 2.55
C GLY A 192 -4.14 19.34 3.25
N ALA A 193 -3.87 18.05 3.05
CA ALA A 193 -2.72 17.36 3.61
C ALA A 193 -1.54 17.33 2.62
N ASN A 194 -0.40 17.94 3.00
CA ASN A 194 0.79 17.95 2.16
C ASN A 194 2.04 17.66 2.98
N VAL A 195 2.88 16.75 2.51
CA VAL A 195 4.19 16.43 3.08
C VAL A 195 5.27 16.69 2.04
N ILE A 196 6.27 17.49 2.40
CA ILE A 196 7.41 17.80 1.53
C ILE A 196 8.70 17.34 2.22
N LEU A 197 9.50 16.56 1.51
CA LEU A 197 10.83 16.17 1.97
C LEU A 197 11.83 17.26 1.59
N ALA A 198 12.45 17.89 2.57
CA ALA A 198 13.46 18.91 2.33
C ALA A 198 14.68 18.34 1.60
N ASP A 199 15.24 19.09 0.66
CA ASP A 199 16.41 18.67 -0.09
C ASP A 199 17.57 18.28 0.83
N GLY A 200 18.15 17.09 0.58
CA GLY A 200 19.27 16.53 1.35
C GLY A 200 18.92 16.08 2.77
N SER A 201 17.64 16.12 3.17
CA SER A 201 17.21 15.62 4.49
C SER A 201 17.11 14.08 4.51
N VAL A 202 17.23 13.53 5.72
CA VAL A 202 16.91 12.13 6.02
C VAL A 202 15.91 12.11 7.16
N ASN A 203 14.72 11.60 6.88
CA ASN A 203 13.59 11.58 7.79
C ASN A 203 13.23 10.13 8.11
N ASN A 204 13.06 9.80 9.39
CA ASN A 204 12.71 8.48 9.86
C ASN A 204 11.39 8.56 10.63
N ILE A 205 10.43 7.76 10.24
CA ILE A 205 9.11 7.66 10.87
C ILE A 205 8.88 6.20 11.24
N TYR A 206 8.74 5.95 12.53
CA TYR A 206 8.24 4.68 13.04
C TYR A 206 6.85 4.93 13.61
N GLY A 207 5.84 4.20 13.14
CA GLY A 207 4.47 4.32 13.60
C GLY A 207 3.82 2.97 13.86
N SER A 208 2.90 2.98 14.82
CA SER A 208 1.93 1.93 15.05
C SER A 208 0.59 2.32 14.42
N TYR A 209 -0.49 1.71 14.85
CA TYR A 209 -1.83 1.89 14.33
C TYR A 209 -2.86 1.94 15.47
N VAL A 210 -4.10 2.27 15.16
CA VAL A 210 -5.23 2.18 16.09
C VAL A 210 -6.28 1.29 15.46
N ALA A 211 -6.49 0.10 16.02
CA ALA A 211 -7.55 -0.78 15.59
C ALA A 211 -8.92 -0.07 15.70
N ARG A 212 -9.86 -0.45 14.87
CA ARG A 212 -11.16 0.23 14.73
C ARG A 212 -11.96 0.19 16.02
N ILE A 213 -12.35 1.36 16.51
CA ILE A 213 -13.17 1.54 17.72
C ILE A 213 -14.64 1.75 17.30
N TYR A 214 -15.57 1.23 18.09
CA TYR A 214 -17.01 1.40 17.90
C TYR A 214 -17.54 2.60 18.68
N GLU A 215 -18.56 3.28 18.13
CA GLU A 215 -19.38 4.20 18.91
C GLU A 215 -20.23 3.40 19.90
N ALA A 216 -19.97 3.54 21.20
CA ALA A 216 -20.49 2.66 22.26
C ALA A 216 -22.03 2.48 22.24
N ASP A 217 -22.78 3.55 21.95
CA ASP A 217 -24.26 3.52 21.92
C ASP A 217 -24.82 2.91 20.61
N SER A 218 -23.95 2.57 19.63
CA SER A 218 -24.35 2.03 18.33
C SER A 218 -24.23 0.50 18.25
N VAL A 219 -23.58 -0.14 19.21
CA VAL A 219 -23.27 -1.58 19.17
C VAL A 219 -24.53 -2.43 19.28
N VAL A 220 -24.77 -3.26 18.27
CA VAL A 220 -25.84 -4.26 18.21
C VAL A 220 -25.22 -5.65 18.26
N LEU A 221 -25.60 -6.44 19.25
CA LEU A 221 -25.09 -7.80 19.39
C LEU A 221 -25.89 -8.80 18.55
N SER A 222 -25.24 -9.91 18.18
CA SER A 222 -25.86 -11.10 17.61
C SER A 222 -26.95 -11.67 18.53
N GLU A 223 -27.84 -12.51 18.02
CA GLU A 223 -28.94 -13.09 18.81
C GLU A 223 -28.49 -13.88 20.06
N ASP A 224 -27.30 -14.47 20.01
CA ASP A 224 -26.69 -15.19 21.13
C ASP A 224 -25.81 -14.30 22.02
N GLY A 225 -25.59 -13.03 21.64
CA GLY A 225 -24.84 -12.04 22.40
C GLY A 225 -23.34 -12.29 22.45
N THR A 226 -22.77 -13.05 21.52
CA THR A 226 -21.36 -13.43 21.49
C THR A 226 -20.52 -12.62 20.51
N GLU A 227 -21.16 -11.89 19.60
CA GLU A 227 -20.50 -11.12 18.55
C GLU A 227 -21.21 -9.77 18.33
N VAL A 228 -20.53 -8.80 17.78
CA VAL A 228 -21.12 -7.56 17.31
C VAL A 228 -21.70 -7.80 15.91
N ALA A 229 -23.04 -7.70 15.82
CA ALA A 229 -23.74 -7.87 14.55
C ALA A 229 -23.71 -6.60 13.70
N ASP A 230 -23.71 -5.41 14.35
CA ASP A 230 -23.63 -4.10 13.72
C ASP A 230 -23.10 -3.05 14.71
N ALA A 231 -22.33 -2.10 14.24
CA ALA A 231 -21.87 -0.96 15.02
C ALA A 231 -21.44 0.19 14.10
N LYS A 232 -21.66 1.43 14.56
CA LYS A 232 -21.03 2.58 13.93
C LYS A 232 -19.55 2.62 14.32
N LYS A 233 -18.69 2.56 13.33
CA LYS A 233 -17.24 2.57 13.47
C LYS A 233 -16.75 4.02 13.54
N LEU A 234 -15.94 4.37 14.54
CA LEU A 234 -15.47 5.74 14.73
C LEU A 234 -14.24 6.04 13.90
N HIS A 235 -13.19 5.32 14.14
CA HIS A 235 -11.93 5.50 13.42
C HIS A 235 -11.16 4.19 13.34
N LYS A 236 -10.37 4.12 12.32
CA LYS A 236 -9.36 3.14 12.04
C LYS A 236 -8.17 3.95 11.54
N TYR A 237 -7.06 3.93 12.25
CA TYR A 237 -5.85 4.65 11.84
C TYR A 237 -4.74 3.63 11.64
N ASP A 238 -4.61 3.11 10.44
CA ASP A 238 -3.89 1.87 10.19
C ASP A 238 -2.41 2.04 9.87
N ALA A 239 -1.93 3.26 9.64
CA ALA A 239 -0.61 3.49 9.10
C ALA A 239 0.32 4.31 10.00
N ALA A 240 1.63 4.20 9.77
CA ALA A 240 2.63 5.06 10.41
C ALA A 240 2.45 6.55 10.03
N ILE A 241 2.06 6.82 8.77
CA ILE A 241 1.59 8.12 8.30
C ILE A 241 0.18 7.95 7.78
N TYR A 242 -0.77 8.59 8.42
CA TYR A 242 -2.19 8.47 8.09
C TYR A 242 -2.82 9.82 7.75
N SER A 243 -3.71 9.85 6.77
CA SER A 243 -4.54 11.01 6.48
C SER A 243 -6.00 10.62 6.28
N LYS A 244 -6.90 11.24 7.04
CA LYS A 244 -8.34 11.11 6.82
C LYS A 244 -8.80 11.73 5.49
N MET A 245 -7.97 12.59 4.89
CA MET A 245 -8.25 13.32 3.65
C MET A 245 -7.23 12.97 2.58
N SER A 246 -7.50 13.37 1.35
CA SER A 246 -6.53 13.26 0.25
C SER A 246 -5.20 13.91 0.61
N MET A 247 -4.08 13.26 0.27
CA MET A 247 -2.74 13.72 0.63
C MET A 247 -1.79 13.76 -0.55
N ASN A 248 -0.89 14.76 -0.55
CA ASN A 248 0.25 14.82 -1.45
C ASN A 248 1.56 14.59 -0.68
N LEU A 249 2.47 13.85 -1.30
CA LEU A 249 3.84 13.69 -0.86
C LEU A 249 4.80 14.12 -1.98
N ASP A 250 5.74 15.02 -1.68
CA ASP A 250 6.65 15.60 -2.65
C ASP A 250 8.08 15.74 -2.10
N GLY A 251 9.06 15.96 -2.95
CA GLY A 251 10.46 16.18 -2.64
C GLY A 251 11.35 15.90 -3.85
N ASN A 252 12.60 16.35 -3.80
CA ASN A 252 13.58 16.02 -4.83
C ASN A 252 14.49 14.86 -4.39
N ASP A 253 15.48 15.14 -3.56
CA ASP A 253 16.46 14.17 -3.07
C ASP A 253 16.35 13.90 -1.55
N GLY A 254 15.35 14.50 -0.89
CA GLY A 254 15.01 14.17 0.49
C GLY A 254 14.63 12.70 0.63
N VAL A 255 15.05 12.09 1.73
CA VAL A 255 14.79 10.69 2.06
C VAL A 255 13.74 10.60 3.14
N LEU A 256 12.77 9.69 2.97
CA LEU A 256 11.79 9.29 3.96
C LEU A 256 11.86 7.78 4.18
N ASN A 257 12.23 7.37 5.38
CA ASN A 257 12.19 5.98 5.81
C ASN A 257 10.99 5.80 6.72
N ILE A 258 10.06 4.95 6.32
CA ILE A 258 8.88 4.57 7.10
C ILE A 258 9.07 3.14 7.57
N THR A 259 8.90 2.92 8.87
CA THR A 259 8.75 1.58 9.45
C THR A 259 7.43 1.55 10.18
N ALA A 260 6.57 0.61 9.83
CA ALA A 260 5.21 0.54 10.36
C ALA A 260 4.91 -0.84 10.94
N GLU A 261 4.19 -0.89 12.04
CA GLU A 261 3.71 -2.14 12.63
C GLU A 261 2.59 -2.76 11.79
N ASN A 262 1.77 -1.91 11.17
CA ASN A 262 0.72 -2.30 10.22
C ASN A 262 1.02 -1.67 8.86
N GLU A 263 0.27 -0.68 8.39
CA GLU A 263 0.48 -0.05 7.08
C GLU A 263 1.52 1.07 7.12
N GLY A 264 2.22 1.28 6.00
CA GLY A 264 3.25 2.31 5.94
C GLY A 264 2.67 3.72 5.81
N LEU A 265 1.86 3.92 4.78
CA LEU A 265 1.20 5.18 4.46
C LEU A 265 -0.22 4.90 4.01
N ASP A 266 -1.19 5.57 4.63
CA ASP A 266 -2.61 5.34 4.37
C ASP A 266 -3.38 6.66 4.23
N THR A 267 -4.32 6.68 3.29
CA THR A 267 -5.29 7.77 3.14
C THR A 267 -6.69 7.24 2.94
N GLU A 268 -7.68 7.88 3.54
CA GLU A 268 -9.07 7.48 3.33
C GLU A 268 -9.52 7.70 1.88
N LEU A 269 -8.97 8.71 1.16
CA LEU A 269 -9.42 8.99 -0.20
C LEU A 269 -8.29 8.89 -1.23
N HIS A 270 -7.57 9.96 -1.55
CA HIS A 270 -6.59 9.93 -2.62
C HIS A 270 -5.17 10.19 -2.11
N LEU A 271 -4.20 9.49 -2.68
CA LEU A 271 -2.79 9.72 -2.44
C LEU A 271 -2.07 10.08 -3.74
N THR A 272 -1.30 11.17 -3.74
CA THR A 272 -0.42 11.51 -4.86
C THR A 272 1.03 11.63 -4.40
N VAL A 273 1.90 10.78 -4.94
CA VAL A 273 3.35 10.85 -4.77
C VAL A 273 3.97 11.57 -5.97
N ASN A 274 4.44 12.80 -5.75
CA ASN A 274 5.05 13.64 -6.78
C ASN A 274 6.58 13.50 -6.82
N GLY A 275 7.22 13.12 -5.70
CA GLY A 275 8.67 13.07 -5.63
C GLY A 275 9.21 12.48 -4.33
N GLY A 276 10.51 12.66 -4.11
CA GLY A 276 11.24 12.16 -2.94
C GLY A 276 11.86 10.77 -3.13
N ASN A 277 12.62 10.36 -2.13
CA ASN A 277 13.20 9.01 -2.06
C ASN A 277 12.62 8.30 -0.83
N ILE A 278 11.58 7.49 -1.05
CA ILE A 278 10.71 6.93 -0.03
C ILE A 278 11.01 5.44 0.11
N HIS A 279 11.26 5.01 1.34
CA HIS A 279 11.48 3.62 1.72
C HIS A 279 10.44 3.24 2.76
N ILE A 280 9.65 2.21 2.48
CA ILE A 280 8.62 1.71 3.38
C ILE A 280 8.93 0.26 3.73
N THR A 281 8.91 -0.02 5.03
CA THR A 281 8.89 -1.37 5.59
C THR A 281 7.67 -1.47 6.48
N SER A 282 6.75 -2.35 6.17
CA SER A 282 5.44 -2.45 6.81
C SER A 282 5.11 -3.86 7.28
N GLY A 283 4.25 -3.98 8.28
CA GLY A 283 3.73 -5.25 8.76
C GLY A 283 2.58 -5.78 7.91
N ASN A 284 1.81 -4.89 7.31
CA ASN A 284 0.76 -5.09 6.32
C ASN A 284 1.09 -4.24 5.09
N ASP A 285 0.11 -3.61 4.45
CA ASP A 285 0.33 -2.89 3.19
C ASP A 285 1.40 -1.79 3.29
N GLY A 286 2.18 -1.66 2.23
CA GLY A 286 3.14 -0.56 2.17
C GLY A 286 2.44 0.77 2.01
N ILE A 287 1.50 0.84 1.10
CA ILE A 287 0.60 1.98 0.87
C ILE A 287 -0.82 1.44 0.72
N ASN A 288 -1.78 2.11 1.36
CA ASN A 288 -3.20 1.84 1.19
C ASN A 288 -3.99 3.13 0.90
N THR A 289 -5.05 3.03 0.08
CA THR A 289 -6.06 4.09 -0.09
C THR A 289 -7.45 3.48 -0.01
N ASN A 290 -8.24 3.90 1.00
CA ASN A 290 -9.30 3.08 1.60
C ASN A 290 -10.68 3.12 0.95
N GLU A 291 -11.09 4.21 0.28
CA GLU A 291 -12.48 4.35 -0.18
C GLU A 291 -12.76 3.46 -1.38
N ASP A 292 -13.61 2.43 -1.19
CA ASP A 292 -13.95 1.40 -2.16
C ASP A 292 -14.49 1.96 -3.49
N GLY A 293 -13.82 1.64 -4.59
CA GLY A 293 -14.23 2.05 -5.94
C GLY A 293 -14.09 3.56 -6.22
N VAL A 294 -13.39 4.30 -5.35
CA VAL A 294 -13.26 5.76 -5.43
C VAL A 294 -11.82 6.23 -5.32
N SER A 295 -11.08 5.72 -4.33
CA SER A 295 -9.74 6.21 -4.03
C SER A 295 -8.75 5.98 -5.17
N VAL A 296 -7.77 6.87 -5.30
CA VAL A 296 -6.75 6.76 -6.34
C VAL A 296 -5.37 6.97 -5.71
N THR A 297 -4.51 5.98 -5.85
CA THR A 297 -3.09 6.13 -5.60
C THR A 297 -2.39 6.54 -6.89
N THR A 298 -1.82 7.75 -6.94
CA THR A 298 -1.11 8.29 -8.10
C THR A 298 0.38 8.44 -7.82
N VAL A 299 1.24 7.88 -8.67
CA VAL A 299 2.70 8.06 -8.60
C VAL A 299 3.15 8.84 -9.84
N ASN A 300 3.50 10.11 -9.65
CA ASN A 300 3.98 11.00 -10.72
C ASN A 300 5.51 11.02 -10.81
N GLY A 301 6.21 10.72 -9.72
CA GLY A 301 7.67 10.85 -9.67
C GLY A 301 8.30 10.23 -8.43
N GLY A 302 9.60 10.54 -8.24
CA GLY A 302 10.37 10.06 -7.09
C GLY A 302 10.86 8.62 -7.21
N LYS A 303 11.31 8.08 -6.07
CA LYS A 303 11.69 6.67 -5.91
C LYS A 303 10.93 6.10 -4.73
N LEU A 304 10.12 5.11 -5.00
CA LEU A 304 9.31 4.41 -4.01
C LEU A 304 9.83 2.98 -3.89
N ASN A 305 10.32 2.61 -2.72
CA ASN A 305 10.84 1.28 -2.42
C ASN A 305 10.04 0.71 -1.25
N ILE A 306 9.27 -0.33 -1.50
CA ILE A 306 8.36 -0.95 -0.54
C ILE A 306 8.77 -2.41 -0.32
N ALA A 307 8.86 -2.80 0.95
CA ALA A 307 9.07 -4.16 1.39
C ALA A 307 8.09 -4.49 2.51
N VAL A 308 7.12 -5.35 2.23
CA VAL A 308 6.18 -5.83 3.24
C VAL A 308 6.82 -6.98 4.00
N GLU A 309 7.03 -6.81 5.32
CA GLU A 309 7.56 -7.88 6.17
C GLU A 309 6.50 -8.92 6.53
N GLY A 310 5.22 -8.54 6.46
CA GLY A 310 4.09 -9.42 6.68
C GLY A 310 3.99 -9.92 8.12
N SER A 311 4.28 -9.07 9.11
CA SER A 311 4.11 -9.41 10.54
C SER A 311 2.65 -9.67 10.90
N THR A 312 1.71 -9.10 10.16
CA THR A 312 0.27 -9.36 10.27
C THR A 312 -0.15 -10.67 9.58
N GLY A 313 0.72 -11.24 8.73
CA GLY A 313 0.48 -12.47 7.97
C GLY A 313 0.07 -12.23 6.52
N GLU A 314 -0.16 -10.99 6.11
CA GLU A 314 -0.59 -10.55 4.78
C GLU A 314 -0.03 -9.15 4.46
N GLY A 315 -0.28 -8.65 3.28
CA GLY A 315 -0.03 -7.27 2.87
C GLY A 315 0.48 -7.12 1.44
N ASP A 316 -0.15 -6.20 0.73
CA ASP A 316 0.24 -5.77 -0.60
C ASP A 316 1.35 -4.73 -0.55
N GLY A 317 2.13 -4.61 -1.62
CA GLY A 317 3.10 -3.52 -1.68
C GLY A 317 2.41 -2.16 -1.78
N ILE A 318 1.50 -2.03 -2.73
CA ILE A 318 0.56 -0.91 -2.85
C ILE A 318 -0.82 -1.52 -3.05
N ASP A 319 -1.76 -1.20 -2.17
CA ASP A 319 -3.19 -1.46 -2.35
C ASP A 319 -3.94 -0.16 -2.60
N SER A 320 -4.88 -0.18 -3.52
CA SER A 320 -5.80 0.92 -3.75
C SER A 320 -7.21 0.37 -3.93
N ASN A 321 -8.11 0.67 -3.00
CA ASN A 321 -9.50 0.25 -3.10
C ASN A 321 -10.27 0.90 -4.27
N GLY A 322 -9.59 1.72 -5.06
CA GLY A 322 -10.05 2.24 -6.34
C GLY A 322 -9.04 1.99 -7.45
N TRP A 323 -8.25 2.97 -7.84
CA TRP A 323 -7.29 2.85 -8.95
C TRP A 323 -5.86 3.11 -8.51
N LEU A 324 -4.93 2.42 -9.15
CA LEU A 324 -3.51 2.72 -9.08
C LEU A 324 -3.04 3.30 -10.43
N VAL A 325 -2.48 4.52 -10.40
CA VAL A 325 -2.01 5.23 -11.61
C VAL A 325 -0.52 5.57 -11.46
N ILE A 326 0.33 4.98 -12.28
CA ILE A 326 1.77 5.24 -12.28
C ILE A 326 2.13 6.01 -13.55
N ASN A 327 2.40 7.31 -13.41
CA ASN A 327 2.76 8.22 -14.48
C ASN A 327 4.26 8.39 -14.65
N GLY A 328 5.05 8.09 -13.62
CA GLY A 328 6.49 8.32 -13.64
C GLY A 328 7.20 7.78 -12.40
N GLY A 329 8.47 8.15 -12.24
CA GLY A 329 9.31 7.73 -11.11
C GLY A 329 9.82 6.30 -11.21
N THR A 330 10.23 5.77 -10.07
CA THR A 330 10.65 4.37 -9.93
C THR A 330 9.89 3.75 -8.76
N VAL A 331 9.07 2.74 -9.04
CA VAL A 331 8.33 1.95 -8.05
C VAL A 331 8.98 0.58 -7.97
N THR A 332 9.55 0.27 -6.81
CA THR A 332 10.03 -1.07 -6.46
C THR A 332 9.20 -1.55 -5.30
N SER A 333 8.39 -2.59 -5.50
CA SER A 333 7.43 -3.03 -4.51
C SER A 333 7.43 -4.54 -4.35
N ALA A 334 7.48 -5.00 -3.10
CA ALA A 334 7.46 -6.41 -2.75
C ALA A 334 6.38 -6.67 -1.68
N ALA A 335 5.38 -7.45 -2.05
CA ALA A 335 4.31 -7.90 -1.17
C ALA A 335 4.79 -8.89 -0.10
N CYS A 336 3.94 -9.20 0.86
CA CYS A 336 4.16 -10.25 1.85
C CYS A 336 4.50 -11.59 1.18
N SER A 337 5.52 -12.27 1.69
CA SER A 337 6.00 -13.53 1.10
C SER A 337 5.13 -14.74 1.43
N THR A 338 4.28 -14.65 2.45
CA THR A 338 3.54 -15.78 3.03
C THR A 338 2.06 -15.84 2.67
N SER A 339 1.54 -14.79 2.09
CA SER A 339 0.14 -14.63 1.67
C SER A 339 -0.03 -14.57 0.15
N GLY A 340 -1.27 -14.42 -0.29
CA GLY A 340 -1.62 -14.31 -1.70
C GLY A 340 -1.71 -12.88 -2.20
N ASP A 341 -0.77 -12.02 -1.80
CA ASP A 341 -0.80 -10.58 -2.06
C ASP A 341 0.07 -10.18 -3.26
N ALA A 342 -0.18 -8.99 -3.79
CA ALA A 342 0.47 -8.45 -4.97
C ALA A 342 1.49 -7.35 -4.64
N GLY A 343 2.56 -7.21 -5.42
CA GLY A 343 3.46 -6.06 -5.29
C GLY A 343 2.77 -4.73 -5.58
N ILE A 344 1.75 -4.76 -6.45
CA ILE A 344 0.82 -3.67 -6.75
C ILE A 344 -0.57 -4.25 -6.96
N ASP A 345 -1.55 -3.75 -6.23
CA ASP A 345 -2.97 -4.13 -6.29
C ASP A 345 -3.89 -2.93 -6.46
N SER A 346 -5.07 -3.15 -7.02
CA SER A 346 -6.14 -2.16 -7.06
C SER A 346 -7.49 -2.78 -7.40
N GLU A 347 -8.56 -2.37 -6.75
CA GLU A 347 -9.90 -2.94 -7.02
C GLU A 347 -10.42 -2.61 -8.41
N MET A 348 -10.20 -1.39 -8.91
CA MET A 348 -10.77 -0.90 -10.17
C MET A 348 -9.82 -1.01 -11.35
N GLY A 349 -8.52 -1.13 -11.12
CA GLY A 349 -7.49 -1.39 -12.14
C GLY A 349 -6.25 -0.51 -12.06
N ILE A 350 -5.15 -1.09 -12.51
CA ILE A 350 -3.82 -0.48 -12.52
C ILE A 350 -3.55 0.13 -13.90
N TYR A 351 -3.05 1.38 -13.92
CA TYR A 351 -2.63 2.07 -15.14
C TYR A 351 -1.14 2.41 -15.06
N ILE A 352 -0.32 1.85 -15.95
CA ILE A 352 1.12 2.15 -16.04
C ILE A 352 1.35 3.02 -17.28
N ASN A 353 1.38 4.34 -17.06
CA ASN A 353 1.56 5.33 -18.13
C ASN A 353 3.04 5.65 -18.38
N GLY A 354 3.90 5.49 -17.37
CA GLY A 354 5.33 5.79 -17.46
C GLY A 354 6.12 5.31 -16.25
N GLY A 355 7.41 5.66 -16.22
CA GLY A 355 8.32 5.32 -15.12
C GLY A 355 8.88 3.90 -15.20
N THR A 356 9.51 3.47 -14.12
CA THR A 356 10.02 2.10 -13.94
C THR A 356 9.23 1.42 -12.83
N VAL A 357 8.64 0.25 -13.11
CA VAL A 357 7.91 -0.55 -12.13
C VAL A 357 8.57 -1.92 -12.03
N LEU A 358 8.93 -2.30 -10.81
CA LEU A 358 9.53 -3.58 -10.45
C LEU A 358 8.73 -4.13 -9.26
N ALA A 359 7.67 -4.88 -9.54
CA ALA A 359 6.74 -5.34 -8.53
C ALA A 359 6.74 -6.86 -8.41
N THR A 360 6.76 -7.37 -7.18
CA THR A 360 6.78 -8.81 -6.87
C THR A 360 5.75 -9.18 -5.81
N GLY A 361 5.11 -10.32 -5.98
CA GLY A 361 4.11 -10.85 -5.05
C GLY A 361 3.74 -12.29 -5.37
N ASN A 362 2.74 -12.81 -4.67
CA ASN A 362 2.19 -14.16 -4.87
C ASN A 362 0.83 -14.13 -5.57
N MET A 363 0.30 -12.95 -5.79
CA MET A 363 -0.86 -12.65 -6.63
C MET A 363 -0.46 -11.67 -7.75
N LEU A 364 -1.23 -11.67 -8.80
CA LEU A 364 -1.15 -10.71 -9.90
C LEU A 364 -2.51 -10.04 -10.02
N ASP A 365 -2.55 -8.76 -9.79
CA ASP A 365 -3.74 -7.98 -10.10
C ASP A 365 -3.73 -7.43 -11.53
N ARG A 366 -4.91 -6.99 -11.97
CA ARG A 366 -5.18 -6.62 -13.34
C ARG A 366 -4.55 -5.27 -13.70
N ILE A 367 -3.57 -5.28 -14.60
CA ILE A 367 -3.13 -4.06 -15.28
C ILE A 367 -4.17 -3.74 -16.35
N ALA A 368 -4.99 -2.69 -16.08
CA ALA A 368 -6.14 -2.31 -16.92
C ALA A 368 -5.72 -1.52 -18.15
N GLY A 369 -4.59 -0.79 -18.10
CA GLY A 369 -4.14 0.05 -19.20
C GLY A 369 -2.83 0.79 -18.93
N GLY A 370 -2.59 1.81 -19.75
CA GLY A 370 -1.41 2.67 -19.71
C GLY A 370 -0.62 2.64 -21.02
N ASP A 371 0.27 3.63 -21.18
CA ASP A 371 1.08 3.77 -22.40
C ASP A 371 2.43 3.04 -22.33
N GLN A 372 2.82 2.62 -21.11
CA GLN A 372 4.11 1.99 -20.87
C GLN A 372 4.12 0.52 -21.32
N THR A 373 5.24 0.07 -21.91
CA THR A 373 5.47 -1.35 -22.16
C THR A 373 5.85 -2.05 -20.88
N TYR A 374 5.22 -3.19 -20.61
CA TYR A 374 5.52 -4.01 -19.44
C TYR A 374 5.55 -5.51 -19.76
N ALA A 375 6.22 -6.26 -18.92
CA ALA A 375 6.27 -7.72 -18.97
C ALA A 375 5.92 -8.31 -17.60
N VAL A 376 5.04 -9.30 -17.59
CA VAL A 376 4.66 -10.09 -16.43
C VAL A 376 5.27 -11.49 -16.55
N PHE A 377 6.01 -11.87 -15.53
CA PHE A 377 6.63 -13.18 -15.42
C PHE A 377 5.96 -13.99 -14.32
N THR A 378 5.27 -15.07 -14.69
CA THR A 378 4.67 -16.03 -13.76
C THR A 378 5.58 -17.23 -13.63
N PHE A 379 6.16 -17.41 -12.46
CA PHE A 379 7.07 -18.51 -12.18
C PHE A 379 6.31 -19.81 -11.90
N ALA A 380 6.87 -20.93 -12.37
CA ALA A 380 6.31 -22.25 -12.14
C ALA A 380 6.31 -22.66 -10.65
N GLN A 381 7.15 -22.03 -9.85
CA GLN A 381 7.30 -22.22 -8.41
C GLN A 381 7.70 -20.90 -7.77
N SER A 382 7.40 -20.74 -6.48
CA SER A 382 7.88 -19.58 -5.70
C SER A 382 9.40 -19.44 -5.82
N GLN A 383 9.87 -18.23 -5.98
CA GLN A 383 11.26 -17.83 -6.09
C GLN A 383 11.68 -17.15 -4.78
N SER A 384 12.88 -17.48 -4.29
CA SER A 384 13.39 -16.79 -3.10
C SER A 384 13.96 -15.42 -3.44
N GLY A 385 13.72 -14.47 -2.55
CA GLY A 385 14.35 -13.16 -2.59
C GLY A 385 15.88 -13.21 -2.56
N GLY A 386 16.51 -12.06 -2.82
CA GLY A 386 17.97 -11.90 -2.79
C GLY A 386 18.72 -12.30 -4.06
N SER A 387 18.05 -12.85 -5.08
CA SER A 387 18.67 -13.14 -6.39
C SER A 387 18.38 -12.02 -7.38
N ALA A 388 19.36 -11.63 -8.18
CA ALA A 388 19.17 -10.64 -9.24
C ALA A 388 18.48 -11.28 -10.45
N TYR A 389 17.46 -10.65 -10.96
CA TYR A 389 16.75 -10.98 -12.20
C TYR A 389 17.06 -9.92 -13.24
N THR A 390 17.61 -10.34 -14.39
CA THR A 390 18.12 -9.41 -15.41
C THR A 390 17.54 -9.72 -16.78
N LEU A 391 16.93 -8.72 -17.41
CA LEU A 391 16.57 -8.74 -18.82
C LEU A 391 17.72 -8.18 -19.65
N LYS A 392 18.13 -8.93 -20.69
CA LYS A 392 19.14 -8.50 -21.67
C LYS A 392 18.50 -8.45 -23.05
N ASN A 393 18.80 -7.41 -23.81
CA ASN A 393 18.33 -7.27 -25.19
C ASN A 393 19.08 -8.23 -26.15
N ALA A 394 18.72 -8.20 -27.43
CA ALA A 394 19.31 -9.06 -28.45
C ALA A 394 20.83 -8.89 -28.62
N GLU A 395 21.37 -7.72 -28.28
CA GLU A 395 22.80 -7.42 -28.29
C GLU A 395 23.52 -7.92 -27.03
N GLY A 396 22.78 -8.43 -26.03
CA GLY A 396 23.30 -8.91 -24.76
C GLY A 396 23.52 -7.82 -23.71
N ASN A 397 23.06 -6.59 -23.96
CA ASN A 397 23.11 -5.51 -22.98
C ASN A 397 22.05 -5.69 -21.92
N GLU A 398 22.39 -5.45 -20.66
CA GLU A 398 21.43 -5.41 -19.55
C GLU A 398 20.52 -4.18 -19.71
N VAL A 399 19.21 -4.41 -19.68
CA VAL A 399 18.20 -3.37 -19.85
C VAL A 399 17.55 -3.04 -18.51
N LEU A 400 17.15 -4.05 -17.77
CA LEU A 400 16.57 -3.92 -16.44
C LEU A 400 17.09 -5.05 -15.55
N THR A 401 17.41 -4.71 -14.31
CA THR A 401 17.81 -5.67 -13.28
C THR A 401 17.05 -5.34 -12.00
N HIS A 402 16.44 -6.37 -11.40
CA HIS A 402 15.75 -6.30 -10.12
C HIS A 402 16.26 -7.39 -9.18
N THR A 403 16.39 -7.05 -7.91
CA THR A 403 16.71 -8.00 -6.84
C THR A 403 15.57 -7.96 -5.82
N PRO A 404 14.54 -8.84 -5.95
CA PRO A 404 13.45 -8.92 -5.00
C PRO A 404 13.95 -9.15 -3.57
N VAL A 405 13.31 -8.54 -2.60
CA VAL A 405 13.65 -8.72 -1.18
C VAL A 405 12.87 -9.88 -0.55
N ASN A 406 11.63 -10.09 -0.97
CA ASN A 406 10.72 -11.14 -0.50
C ASN A 406 10.67 -12.32 -1.48
N ASP A 407 10.17 -13.47 -1.01
CA ASP A 407 9.82 -14.60 -1.87
C ASP A 407 8.57 -14.25 -2.69
N PHE A 408 8.50 -14.72 -3.95
CA PHE A 408 7.46 -14.31 -4.88
C PHE A 408 7.17 -15.37 -5.96
N THR A 409 6.01 -15.25 -6.60
CA THR A 409 5.60 -16.07 -7.75
C THR A 409 5.41 -15.24 -9.02
N TYR A 410 5.10 -13.95 -8.86
CA TYR A 410 4.89 -13.02 -9.96
C TYR A 410 5.91 -11.88 -9.90
N LEU A 411 6.41 -11.49 -11.07
CA LEU A 411 7.28 -10.33 -11.23
C LEU A 411 6.77 -9.49 -12.39
N ILE A 412 6.47 -8.22 -12.12
CA ILE A 412 6.13 -7.20 -13.12
C ILE A 412 7.37 -6.36 -13.37
N ILE A 413 7.72 -6.20 -14.63
CA ILE A 413 8.80 -5.30 -15.08
C ILE A 413 8.22 -4.34 -16.11
N ALA A 414 8.28 -3.03 -15.83
CA ALA A 414 7.99 -1.97 -16.78
C ALA A 414 9.10 -0.90 -16.73
N GLY A 415 9.33 -0.21 -17.83
CA GLY A 415 10.30 0.88 -17.87
C GLY A 415 10.63 1.33 -19.28
N ASP A 416 11.15 2.55 -19.41
CA ASP A 416 11.50 3.17 -20.70
C ASP A 416 12.54 2.39 -21.51
N GLY A 417 13.35 1.59 -20.84
CA GLY A 417 14.33 0.70 -21.49
C GLY A 417 13.73 -0.56 -22.12
N LEU A 418 12.46 -0.89 -21.79
CA LEU A 418 11.79 -2.07 -22.31
C LEU A 418 11.10 -1.74 -23.64
N THR A 419 11.80 -1.96 -24.74
CA THR A 419 11.34 -1.67 -26.11
C THR A 419 11.00 -2.94 -26.87
N GLU A 420 10.30 -2.81 -28.01
CA GLU A 420 10.04 -3.96 -28.89
C GLU A 420 11.32 -4.67 -29.29
N GLY A 421 11.36 -5.99 -29.18
CA GLY A 421 12.50 -6.82 -29.54
C GLY A 421 12.56 -8.15 -28.80
N ASP A 422 13.59 -8.92 -29.11
CA ASP A 422 13.86 -10.19 -28.45
C ASP A 422 14.78 -9.99 -27.25
N TYR A 423 14.41 -10.59 -26.13
CA TYR A 423 15.17 -10.51 -24.88
C TYR A 423 15.56 -11.90 -24.39
N THR A 424 16.53 -11.94 -23.51
CA THR A 424 16.87 -13.10 -22.68
C THR A 424 16.73 -12.72 -21.22
N PHE A 425 16.28 -13.66 -20.38
CA PHE A 425 16.02 -13.42 -18.98
C PHE A 425 16.89 -14.33 -18.11
N TYR A 426 17.46 -13.78 -17.06
CA TYR A 426 18.41 -14.48 -16.19
C TYR A 426 18.05 -14.30 -14.71
N ARG A 427 18.30 -15.36 -13.92
CA ARG A 427 18.43 -15.29 -12.47
C ARG A 427 19.91 -15.48 -12.13
N GLY A 428 20.60 -14.41 -11.74
CA GLY A 428 22.03 -14.39 -11.64
C GLY A 428 22.69 -14.75 -12.99
N GLU A 429 23.43 -15.86 -13.03
CA GLU A 429 24.05 -16.38 -14.26
C GLU A 429 23.19 -17.43 -14.98
N THR A 430 22.10 -17.88 -14.35
CA THR A 430 21.24 -18.94 -14.89
C THR A 430 20.21 -18.33 -15.86
N GLN A 431 20.24 -18.77 -17.11
CA GLN A 431 19.24 -18.40 -18.11
C GLN A 431 17.89 -19.05 -17.80
N LEU A 432 16.83 -18.28 -17.95
CA LEU A 432 15.45 -18.73 -17.76
C LEU A 432 14.79 -18.99 -19.10
N SER A 433 13.72 -19.79 -19.07
CA SER A 433 12.83 -20.04 -20.18
C SER A 433 11.37 -19.91 -19.73
N ALA A 434 10.49 -19.60 -20.66
CA ALA A 434 9.05 -19.47 -20.38
C ALA A 434 8.22 -19.81 -21.61
N VAL A 435 6.93 -19.96 -21.39
CA VAL A 435 5.91 -20.01 -22.44
C VAL A 435 5.34 -18.59 -22.62
N SER A 436 5.36 -18.08 -23.86
CA SER A 436 4.73 -16.78 -24.16
C SER A 436 3.22 -16.89 -24.08
N GLY A 437 2.59 -15.96 -23.40
CA GLY A 437 1.15 -15.86 -23.16
C GLY A 437 0.77 -16.01 -21.71
N GLU A 438 -0.44 -15.59 -21.38
CA GLU A 438 -1.01 -15.77 -20.05
C GLU A 438 -1.10 -17.27 -19.74
N GLY A 439 -0.51 -17.69 -18.64
CA GLY A 439 -0.68 -19.04 -18.15
C GLY A 439 -2.15 -19.25 -17.77
N SER A 440 -2.68 -20.45 -17.98
CA SER A 440 -3.91 -20.84 -17.33
C SER A 440 -3.62 -20.90 -15.82
N GLY A 441 -3.69 -19.76 -15.15
CA GLY A 441 -3.56 -19.66 -13.72
C GLY A 441 -4.60 -20.57 -13.09
N GLY A 442 -4.13 -21.59 -12.36
CA GLY A 442 -5.02 -22.44 -11.61
C GLY A 442 -5.81 -21.57 -10.64
N MET A 443 -7.14 -21.58 -10.77
CA MET A 443 -8.03 -21.07 -9.73
C MET A 443 -7.58 -21.66 -8.39
N MET A 444 -7.07 -20.83 -7.49
CA MET A 444 -6.93 -21.21 -6.10
C MET A 444 -8.32 -21.51 -5.53
N PRO A 445 -8.56 -22.65 -4.88
CA PRO A 445 -9.85 -22.94 -4.26
C PRO A 445 -9.94 -22.09 -2.99
N GLY A 446 -10.69 -21.00 -3.05
CA GLY A 446 -11.00 -20.15 -1.89
C GLY A 446 -11.23 -18.67 -2.20
N GLY A 447 -10.95 -18.20 -3.41
CA GLY A 447 -11.20 -16.82 -3.79
C GLY A 447 -12.70 -16.55 -3.95
N GLN A 448 -13.21 -15.55 -3.27
CA GLN A 448 -14.52 -14.96 -3.50
C GLN A 448 -14.66 -14.66 -5.01
N MET A 449 -15.77 -15.09 -5.60
CA MET A 449 -16.11 -14.73 -6.99
C MET A 449 -16.24 -13.20 -7.05
N ARG A 450 -15.21 -12.50 -7.47
CA ARG A 450 -15.37 -11.16 -8.02
C ARG A 450 -16.11 -11.32 -9.35
N PHE A 451 -17.31 -10.82 -9.41
CA PHE A 451 -18.07 -10.72 -10.66
C PHE A 451 -17.34 -9.73 -11.58
N GLY A 452 -16.45 -10.24 -12.43
CA GLY A 452 -15.91 -9.46 -13.53
C GLY A 452 -17.04 -9.05 -14.46
N MET A 453 -17.20 -7.76 -14.68
CA MET A 453 -17.96 -7.22 -15.82
C MET A 453 -17.23 -7.59 -17.11
N GLU A 454 -17.35 -8.84 -17.54
CA GLU A 454 -17.09 -9.20 -18.94
C GLU A 454 -18.30 -8.73 -19.76
N GLY A 455 -18.14 -7.70 -20.57
CA GLY A 455 -19.15 -7.35 -21.55
C GLY A 455 -19.15 -5.96 -22.13
N PHE A 456 -18.00 -5.29 -22.33
CA PHE A 456 -17.95 -4.16 -23.26
C PHE A 456 -16.72 -4.27 -24.16
N GLN A 457 -16.79 -5.15 -25.16
CA GLN A 457 -15.95 -5.03 -26.34
C GLN A 457 -16.81 -5.07 -27.60
N GLN A 458 -16.72 -3.96 -28.32
CA GLN A 458 -17.01 -3.79 -29.74
C GLN A 458 -18.44 -4.01 -30.22
N MET A 459 -19.16 -2.91 -30.37
CA MET A 459 -20.03 -2.69 -31.52
C MET A 459 -19.80 -1.28 -32.07
N GLU A 460 -18.81 -1.09 -32.91
CA GLU A 460 -18.86 -0.08 -33.96
C GLU A 460 -19.72 -0.61 -35.12
N GLY A 461 -20.77 0.16 -35.44
CA GLY A 461 -21.45 0.10 -36.72
C GLY A 461 -22.71 -0.70 -36.79
N ALA A 462 -23.85 -0.12 -36.39
CA ALA A 462 -25.13 -0.23 -37.12
C ALA A 462 -26.07 0.85 -36.59
N GLU A 463 -26.40 1.82 -37.45
CA GLU A 463 -27.55 2.72 -37.24
C GLU A 463 -28.83 1.87 -37.26
N GLY A 464 -29.57 1.88 -36.17
CA GLY A 464 -30.84 1.20 -36.04
C GLY A 464 -31.63 1.78 -34.86
N GLU A 465 -32.78 2.40 -35.20
CA GLU A 465 -33.70 3.10 -34.35
C GLU A 465 -34.05 2.36 -33.04
N MET A 466 -34.00 3.07 -31.91
CA MET A 466 -34.50 2.59 -30.61
C MET A 466 -36.02 2.56 -30.59
N PRO A 467 -36.67 1.52 -30.06
CA PRO A 467 -38.08 1.58 -29.70
C PRO A 467 -38.25 2.30 -28.38
N GLU A 468 -39.13 3.28 -28.38
CA GLU A 468 -39.69 3.97 -27.23
C GLU A 468 -40.39 3.01 -26.26
N GLN A 469 -40.27 3.34 -24.96
CA GLN A 469 -41.19 3.04 -23.85
C GLN A 469 -41.05 1.66 -23.16
N MET A 470 -40.46 1.71 -21.97
CA MET A 470 -41.09 1.13 -20.78
C MET A 470 -40.78 2.02 -19.59
N GLU A 471 -41.74 2.89 -19.29
CA GLU A 471 -41.82 3.62 -18.03
C GLU A 471 -42.10 2.63 -16.89
N ARG A 472 -41.26 2.67 -15.85
CA ARG A 472 -41.62 2.06 -14.54
C ARG A 472 -42.47 3.07 -13.77
N PRO A 473 -43.60 2.67 -13.16
CA PRO A 473 -44.42 3.58 -12.38
C PRO A 473 -43.71 3.97 -11.07
N ARG A 474 -43.57 5.25 -10.84
CA ARG A 474 -43.31 5.81 -9.51
C ARG A 474 -44.60 5.66 -8.71
N ASP A 475 -44.60 4.82 -7.68
CA ASP A 475 -45.63 4.86 -6.65
C ASP A 475 -45.29 5.97 -5.66
N GLU A 476 -46.08 7.01 -5.73
CA GLU A 476 -46.18 8.08 -4.72
C GLU A 476 -46.71 7.46 -3.41
N MET A 477 -45.93 7.66 -2.32
CA MET A 477 -46.46 7.40 -0.96
C MET A 477 -47.41 8.55 -0.54
N PRO A 478 -48.62 8.27 -0.07
CA PRO A 478 -49.49 9.30 0.50
C PRO A 478 -49.04 9.61 1.94
N GLU A 479 -48.88 10.90 2.22
CA GLU A 479 -48.86 11.45 3.57
C GLU A 479 -50.22 11.16 4.24
N ASP A 480 -50.17 10.77 5.51
CA ASP A 480 -51.26 10.65 6.47
C ASP A 480 -51.79 9.22 6.73
N MET A 481 -51.22 8.57 7.75
CA MET A 481 -51.91 7.54 8.51
C MET A 481 -51.46 7.55 9.96
N THR A 482 -52.31 8.10 10.79
CA THR A 482 -52.30 7.98 12.26
C THR A 482 -52.53 6.54 12.67
N ILE A 483 -51.67 6.03 13.57
CA ILE A 483 -51.78 4.70 14.19
C ILE A 483 -52.85 4.76 15.31
N PRO A 484 -53.84 3.85 15.37
CA PRO A 484 -54.66 3.66 16.57
C PRO A 484 -53.99 2.63 17.50
N GLU A 485 -53.90 3.00 18.79
CA GLU A 485 -53.62 2.09 19.89
C GLU A 485 -54.73 1.04 20.02
N GLY A 486 -54.36 -0.22 20.26
CA GLY A 486 -55.36 -1.23 20.64
C GLY A 486 -54.87 -2.69 20.64
N GLU A 487 -54.62 -3.16 21.85
CA GLU A 487 -54.88 -4.50 22.39
C GLU A 487 -54.00 -5.69 22.01
N MET A 488 -53.33 -6.18 23.05
CA MET A 488 -52.70 -7.50 23.20
C MET A 488 -53.69 -8.64 23.00
N GLY A 489 -53.31 -9.65 22.23
CA GLY A 489 -54.02 -10.92 22.06
C GLY A 489 -53.10 -12.10 21.92
N GLU A 490 -52.95 -12.81 23.01
CA GLU A 490 -52.70 -14.25 23.20
C GLU A 490 -51.81 -15.05 22.27
N ALA A 491 -50.81 -15.67 22.91
CA ALA A 491 -49.94 -16.72 22.48
C ALA A 491 -50.65 -17.90 21.76
N MET A 492 -50.19 -18.28 20.59
CA MET A 492 -50.46 -19.58 19.99
C MET A 492 -49.26 -20.52 20.17
N THR A 493 -49.52 -21.58 20.94
CA THR A 493 -48.64 -22.75 21.08
C THR A 493 -48.53 -23.56 19.78
N PRO A 494 -47.32 -24.09 19.42
CA PRO A 494 -47.22 -25.02 18.32
C PRO A 494 -47.65 -26.43 18.71
N PRO A 495 -48.16 -27.27 17.81
CA PRO A 495 -48.57 -28.65 18.08
C PRO A 495 -47.38 -29.59 18.22
N GLU A 496 -47.50 -30.46 19.20
CA GLU A 496 -46.59 -31.58 19.51
C GLU A 496 -46.52 -32.59 18.36
N GLY A 497 -45.30 -33.12 18.20
CA GLY A 497 -45.10 -34.45 17.65
C GLY A 497 -44.33 -34.53 16.33
N MET A 498 -43.02 -34.64 16.42
CA MET A 498 -42.22 -35.55 15.59
C MET A 498 -40.87 -35.85 16.26
N GLU A 499 -40.73 -37.11 16.64
CA GLU A 499 -39.55 -37.70 17.25
C GLU A 499 -38.35 -37.69 16.29
N LYS A 500 -37.16 -37.41 16.86
CA LYS A 500 -35.86 -37.70 16.27
C LYS A 500 -35.62 -39.21 16.21
N PRO A 501 -35.09 -39.76 15.12
CA PRO A 501 -34.42 -41.07 15.21
C PRO A 501 -32.93 -40.88 15.50
N GLU A 502 -32.51 -41.43 16.62
CA GLU A 502 -31.13 -41.88 16.88
C GLU A 502 -30.83 -43.07 15.96
N GLY A 503 -29.61 -43.13 15.40
CA GLY A 503 -29.20 -44.31 14.64
C GLY A 503 -27.75 -44.26 14.23
N GLN A 504 -26.90 -44.78 15.08
CA GLN A 504 -25.69 -45.57 14.91
C GLN A 504 -25.10 -45.71 13.49
N ALA A 505 -23.78 -45.49 13.42
CA ALA A 505 -22.91 -45.91 12.34
C ALA A 505 -22.90 -47.43 12.13
N PRO A 506 -22.71 -47.96 10.92
CA PRO A 506 -22.12 -49.27 10.72
C PRO A 506 -20.77 -49.18 9.99
N GLU A 507 -19.79 -49.83 10.64
CA GLU A 507 -18.66 -50.47 9.97
C GLU A 507 -19.22 -51.62 9.14
N ASP A 508 -18.88 -51.75 7.86
CA ASP A 508 -18.28 -52.95 7.31
C ASP A 508 -17.97 -52.83 5.79
N MET A 509 -16.83 -53.36 5.40
CA MET A 509 -16.38 -53.51 4.02
C MET A 509 -17.03 -54.73 3.37
N GLY A 510 -17.50 -54.61 2.13
CA GLY A 510 -18.01 -55.71 1.34
C GLY A 510 -17.93 -55.45 -0.17
N GLU A 511 -17.09 -56.22 -0.77
CA GLU A 511 -16.84 -56.64 -2.14
C GLU A 511 -17.67 -56.10 -3.34
N MET A 512 -16.92 -55.91 -4.44
CA MET A 512 -17.28 -55.58 -5.78
C MET A 512 -18.42 -56.47 -6.38
N GLY A 513 -19.37 -55.83 -7.02
CA GLY A 513 -20.34 -56.45 -7.90
C GLY A 513 -20.35 -55.74 -9.27
N GLU A 514 -20.34 -56.54 -10.31
CA GLU A 514 -20.26 -56.22 -11.75
C GLU A 514 -21.36 -55.26 -12.23
N MET A 515 -20.97 -54.40 -13.19
CA MET A 515 -21.88 -53.53 -13.94
C MET A 515 -22.72 -54.29 -14.98
N PRO A 516 -23.98 -53.91 -15.19
CA PRO A 516 -24.71 -54.30 -16.39
C PRO A 516 -24.48 -53.32 -17.54
N GLU A 517 -24.20 -53.85 -18.70
CA GLU A 517 -24.22 -53.17 -19.99
C GLU A 517 -25.65 -52.67 -20.32
N GLY A 518 -25.78 -51.40 -20.60
CA GLY A 518 -26.98 -50.78 -21.10
C GLY A 518 -26.65 -49.52 -21.88
N GLY A 519 -26.54 -49.65 -23.21
CA GLY A 519 -26.24 -48.55 -24.10
C GLY A 519 -27.38 -47.53 -24.19
N PHE A 520 -27.02 -46.25 -24.20
CA PHE A 520 -27.78 -45.18 -24.87
C PHE A 520 -26.81 -44.30 -25.66
N GLY A 521 -27.09 -44.17 -26.92
CA GLY A 521 -26.30 -43.47 -27.90
C GLY A 521 -26.43 -41.95 -27.83
N GLY A 522 -25.41 -41.28 -28.31
CA GLY A 522 -25.50 -40.01 -29.02
C GLY A 522 -25.34 -38.75 -28.19
N GLY A 523 -24.15 -38.26 -28.12
CA GLY A 523 -23.81 -36.90 -27.75
C GLY A 523 -22.29 -36.75 -27.74
N ARG A 524 -21.66 -36.65 -28.91
CA ARG A 524 -20.30 -36.14 -29.03
C ARG A 524 -20.32 -34.66 -28.62
N GLY A 525 -20.25 -34.39 -27.33
CA GLY A 525 -19.76 -33.15 -26.81
C GLY A 525 -18.28 -33.05 -27.22
N GLN A 526 -17.94 -32.01 -27.98
CA GLN A 526 -16.57 -31.62 -28.23
C GLN A 526 -15.84 -31.60 -26.89
N MET A 527 -14.88 -32.49 -26.73
CA MET A 527 -13.81 -32.27 -25.74
C MET A 527 -13.19 -30.93 -26.12
N GLY A 528 -13.28 -29.98 -25.17
CA GLY A 528 -12.62 -28.70 -25.29
C GLY A 528 -11.17 -28.94 -25.70
N ALA A 529 -10.74 -28.22 -26.72
CA ALA A 529 -9.35 -28.20 -27.14
C ALA A 529 -8.50 -28.01 -25.88
N MET A 530 -7.68 -29.01 -25.57
CA MET A 530 -6.52 -28.76 -24.69
C MET A 530 -5.79 -27.61 -25.37
N ALA A 531 -5.76 -26.44 -24.71
CA ALA A 531 -4.95 -25.34 -25.16
C ALA A 531 -3.55 -25.94 -25.36
N GLN A 532 -3.04 -25.85 -26.58
CA GLN A 532 -1.71 -26.30 -26.91
C GLN A 532 -0.77 -25.45 -26.05
N MET A 533 -0.21 -26.03 -24.98
CA MET A 533 0.81 -25.36 -24.18
C MET A 533 1.94 -25.04 -25.19
N GLY A 534 2.23 -23.77 -25.37
CA GLY A 534 3.31 -23.31 -26.22
C GLY A 534 4.62 -23.96 -25.80
N GLU A 535 5.55 -24.11 -26.71
CA GLU A 535 6.90 -24.59 -26.36
C GLU A 535 7.60 -23.52 -25.48
N SER A 536 8.26 -23.98 -24.43
CA SER A 536 9.11 -23.11 -23.60
C SER A 536 10.28 -22.57 -24.43
N SER A 537 10.53 -21.28 -24.35
CA SER A 537 11.60 -20.58 -25.08
C SER A 537 12.51 -19.83 -24.11
N THR A 538 13.78 -19.73 -24.45
CA THR A 538 14.75 -18.85 -23.78
C THR A 538 14.77 -17.44 -24.37
N THR A 539 14.01 -17.21 -25.44
CA THR A 539 13.80 -15.89 -26.04
C THR A 539 12.43 -15.38 -25.62
N PHE A 540 12.41 -14.16 -25.11
CA PHE A 540 11.23 -13.44 -24.61
C PHE A 540 10.93 -12.29 -25.58
N PRO A 541 10.03 -12.50 -26.55
CA PRO A 541 9.65 -11.44 -27.49
C PRO A 541 8.79 -10.40 -26.76
N ILE A 542 9.28 -9.17 -26.71
CA ILE A 542 8.55 -8.03 -26.15
C ILE A 542 7.95 -7.25 -27.30
N ALA A 543 6.63 -7.04 -27.25
CA ALA A 543 5.88 -6.13 -28.08
C ALA A 543 5.50 -4.87 -27.28
N ARG A 544 5.05 -3.83 -27.97
CA ARG A 544 4.51 -2.65 -27.29
C ARG A 544 3.28 -3.01 -26.44
N GLY A 545 3.21 -2.49 -25.22
CA GLY A 545 2.13 -2.74 -24.26
C GLY A 545 2.37 -4.00 -23.43
N ALA A 546 1.33 -4.78 -23.24
CA ALA A 546 1.32 -5.94 -22.34
C ALA A 546 2.04 -7.17 -22.90
N ASN A 547 2.93 -7.75 -22.11
CA ASN A 547 3.62 -9.00 -22.44
C ASN A 547 3.54 -9.95 -21.25
N TYR A 548 3.10 -11.18 -21.49
CA TYR A 548 2.94 -12.19 -20.44
C TYR A 548 3.80 -13.42 -20.75
N PHE A 549 4.51 -13.90 -19.72
CA PHE A 549 5.36 -15.08 -19.78
C PHE A 549 5.03 -16.00 -18.62
N SER A 550 4.58 -17.20 -18.91
CA SER A 550 4.15 -18.16 -17.91
C SER A 550 5.10 -19.35 -17.81
N ASN A 551 4.99 -20.10 -16.69
CA ASN A 551 5.84 -21.24 -16.38
C ASN A 551 7.35 -20.89 -16.45
N VAL A 552 7.72 -19.70 -15.97
CA VAL A 552 9.12 -19.28 -15.93
C VAL A 552 9.92 -20.25 -15.05
N ALA A 553 10.95 -20.83 -15.62
CA ALA A 553 11.84 -21.78 -14.94
C ALA A 553 13.26 -21.74 -15.54
N GLU A 554 14.21 -22.41 -14.90
CA GLU A 554 15.55 -22.58 -15.48
C GLU A 554 15.46 -23.25 -16.85
N ALA A 555 16.23 -22.72 -17.81
CA ALA A 555 16.31 -23.32 -19.14
C ALA A 555 16.92 -24.72 -19.07
N ALA A 556 16.32 -25.67 -19.78
CA ALA A 556 16.91 -27.00 -19.91
C ALA A 556 18.27 -26.90 -20.60
N GLN A 557 19.29 -27.53 -20.00
CA GLN A 557 20.67 -27.56 -20.54
C GLN A 557 20.79 -28.44 -21.77
#